data_18ce2b7b05a25c60f5163967ddb434d3
#
_entry.id   18ce2b7b05a25c60f5163967ddb434d3
#
_cell.length_a   1.000
_cell.length_b   1.000
_cell.length_c   1.000
_cell.angle_alpha   90.00
_cell.angle_beta   90.00
_cell.angle_gamma   90.00
#
_symmetry.space_group_name_H-M   'P 1'
#
loop_
_entity.id
_entity.type
_entity.pdbx_description
1 polymer ?
#
loop_
_entity_poly.entity_id
_entity_poly.type
_entity_poly.pdbx_seq_one_letter_code
_entity_poly.pdbx_strand_id
1 'polypeptide(L)'
;MARVSRLDPALSGVRTGLIIFDALNGYLHSDSAEKDAFLAERNIIPNMQRLLEGARKVGMTTFYPSGAHADDGSDTVLRLTDTDMDLGVGGSADKPIKPRFTKGSKAAEIAPEIAPIATDVVIPKRRWNSFHQTDLDLQLRARGIDTIIICGGSTDVGIASTLFGARDLDYGIVVASDACYSTRGDNNKFFMERVFPRMGRVMGVDACVALMTA
;
A
#
# COMPACT_ATOMS: atom_id res chain seq x y z
N MET A 1 15.48 29.29 -10.29
CA MET A 1 15.33 28.02 -9.57
C MET A 1 16.15 26.97 -10.31
N ALA A 2 17.22 26.45 -9.69
CA ALA A 2 17.98 25.34 -10.25
C ALA A 2 17.04 24.12 -10.36
N ARG A 3 16.92 23.54 -11.56
CA ARG A 3 16.24 22.25 -11.73
C ARG A 3 16.98 21.25 -10.86
N VAL A 4 16.31 20.73 -9.82
CA VAL A 4 16.81 19.57 -9.09
C VAL A 4 17.12 18.49 -10.11
N SER A 5 18.36 18.02 -10.10
CA SER A 5 18.80 16.96 -11.01
C SER A 5 17.83 15.79 -10.94
N ARG A 6 17.33 15.32 -12.07
CA ARG A 6 16.49 14.11 -12.16
C ARG A 6 17.21 12.84 -11.70
N LEU A 7 18.41 12.96 -11.21
CA LEU A 7 19.37 11.89 -10.95
C LEU A 7 19.92 11.88 -9.52
N ASP A 8 19.25 12.49 -8.55
CA ASP A 8 19.57 12.14 -7.17
C ASP A 8 18.93 10.77 -6.89
N PRO A 9 19.70 9.68 -6.94
CA PRO A 9 19.16 8.34 -6.76
C PRO A 9 18.86 8.07 -5.28
N ALA A 10 19.46 8.83 -4.35
CA ALA A 10 19.36 8.57 -2.92
C ALA A 10 17.92 8.71 -2.41
N LEU A 11 17.56 7.84 -1.51
CA LEU A 11 16.28 7.83 -0.81
C LEU A 11 16.52 8.28 0.64
N SER A 12 16.64 9.59 0.82
CA SER A 12 16.87 10.18 2.15
C SER A 12 15.80 9.73 3.16
N GLY A 13 16.22 9.16 4.28
CA GLY A 13 15.32 8.74 5.35
C GLY A 13 14.48 9.89 5.94
N VAL A 14 14.94 11.14 5.80
CA VAL A 14 14.24 12.34 6.31
C VAL A 14 13.16 12.83 5.35
N ARG A 15 13.35 12.67 4.03
CA ARG A 15 12.42 13.17 3.01
C ARG A 15 11.61 12.08 2.32
N THR A 16 11.87 10.83 2.64
CA THR A 16 11.20 9.68 2.07
C THR A 16 10.40 8.96 3.14
N GLY A 17 9.16 8.56 2.82
CA GLY A 17 8.32 7.71 3.66
C GLY A 17 8.09 6.35 3.01
N LEU A 18 8.10 5.28 3.81
CA LEU A 18 7.70 3.95 3.37
C LEU A 18 6.20 3.77 3.56
N ILE A 19 5.48 3.38 2.51
CA ILE A 19 4.06 3.00 2.58
C ILE A 19 3.94 1.49 2.41
N ILE A 20 3.45 0.82 3.45
CA ILE A 20 3.08 -0.60 3.41
C ILE A 20 1.56 -0.68 3.30
N PHE A 21 1.08 -0.88 2.08
CA PHE A 21 -0.32 -0.73 1.72
C PHE A 21 -1.11 -2.02 1.99
N ASP A 22 -2.20 -1.92 2.77
CA ASP A 22 -3.15 -3.01 3.07
C ASP A 22 -2.46 -4.35 3.44
N ALA A 23 -1.38 -4.28 4.20
CA ALA A 23 -0.66 -5.46 4.68
C ALA A 23 -1.37 -6.09 5.88
N LEU A 24 -2.63 -6.45 5.68
CA LEU A 24 -3.56 -6.94 6.68
C LEU A 24 -3.63 -8.48 6.69
N ASN A 25 -3.93 -9.05 7.86
CA ASN A 25 -4.11 -10.49 8.00
C ASN A 25 -5.07 -11.08 6.96
N GLY A 26 -6.19 -10.41 6.69
CA GLY A 26 -7.16 -10.89 5.70
C GLY A 26 -6.67 -10.86 4.25
N TYR A 27 -5.53 -10.18 3.98
CA TYR A 27 -4.88 -10.19 2.67
C TYR A 27 -3.66 -11.09 2.64
N LEU A 28 -2.83 -11.12 3.67
CA LEU A 28 -1.55 -11.84 3.69
C LEU A 28 -1.65 -13.23 4.28
N HIS A 29 -2.62 -13.48 5.16
CA HIS A 29 -2.92 -14.77 5.78
C HIS A 29 -4.37 -15.12 5.49
N SER A 30 -4.64 -15.49 4.23
CA SER A 30 -5.99 -15.80 3.79
C SER A 30 -6.33 -17.26 4.06
N ASP A 31 -7.63 -17.60 4.10
CA ASP A 31 -8.09 -19.00 4.16
C ASP A 31 -7.93 -19.74 2.82
N SER A 32 -7.16 -19.17 1.86
CA SER A 32 -6.90 -19.72 0.53
C SER A 32 -5.47 -20.21 0.41
N ALA A 33 -5.28 -21.52 0.41
CA ALA A 33 -3.97 -22.16 0.21
C ALA A 33 -3.32 -21.77 -1.13
N GLU A 34 -4.12 -21.54 -2.18
CA GLU A 34 -3.64 -21.06 -3.48
C GLU A 34 -3.03 -19.67 -3.38
N LYS A 35 -3.70 -18.77 -2.68
CA LYS A 35 -3.19 -17.40 -2.47
C LYS A 35 -1.95 -17.38 -1.59
N ASP A 36 -1.93 -18.19 -0.56
CA ASP A 36 -0.77 -18.28 0.34
C ASP A 36 0.45 -18.83 -0.41
N ALA A 37 0.26 -19.86 -1.25
CA ALA A 37 1.30 -20.39 -2.14
C ALA A 37 1.78 -19.30 -3.13
N PHE A 38 0.87 -18.54 -3.73
CA PHE A 38 1.17 -17.42 -4.63
C PHE A 38 2.05 -16.37 -3.97
N LEU A 39 1.73 -15.96 -2.73
CA LEU A 39 2.50 -14.95 -1.99
C LEU A 39 3.87 -15.50 -1.56
N ALA A 40 3.93 -16.76 -1.15
CA ALA A 40 5.16 -17.44 -0.74
C ALA A 40 6.13 -17.62 -1.92
N GLU A 41 5.65 -18.09 -3.08
CA GLU A 41 6.46 -18.25 -4.30
C GLU A 41 7.15 -16.94 -4.70
N ARG A 42 6.49 -15.81 -4.47
CA ARG A 42 6.99 -14.47 -4.82
C ARG A 42 7.73 -13.77 -3.69
N ASN A 43 7.90 -14.44 -2.55
CA ASN A 43 8.55 -13.88 -1.37
C ASN A 43 7.95 -12.53 -0.92
N ILE A 44 6.65 -12.33 -1.04
CA ILE A 44 6.01 -11.02 -0.81
C ILE A 44 6.25 -10.55 0.63
N ILE A 45 5.93 -11.35 1.64
CA ILE A 45 6.13 -10.99 3.06
C ILE A 45 7.63 -10.81 3.38
N PRO A 46 8.55 -11.73 3.03
CA PRO A 46 9.97 -11.52 3.23
C PRO A 46 10.52 -10.25 2.58
N ASN A 47 10.05 -9.90 1.39
CA ASN A 47 10.46 -8.67 0.71
C ASN A 47 9.94 -7.42 1.41
N MET A 48 8.71 -7.43 1.92
CA MET A 48 8.18 -6.34 2.75
C MET A 48 9.00 -6.18 4.05
N GLN A 49 9.36 -7.28 4.70
CA GLN A 49 10.20 -7.25 5.92
C GLN A 49 11.57 -6.63 5.64
N ARG A 50 12.25 -7.04 4.57
CA ARG A 50 13.55 -6.48 4.19
C ARG A 50 13.48 -4.99 3.89
N LEU A 51 12.41 -4.55 3.22
CA LEU A 51 12.18 -3.14 2.93
C LEU A 51 11.94 -2.34 4.21
N LEU A 52 11.13 -2.88 5.12
CA LEU A 52 10.84 -2.29 6.43
C LEU A 52 12.10 -2.19 7.31
N GLU A 53 12.91 -3.23 7.34
CA GLU A 53 14.21 -3.22 8.06
C GLU A 53 15.15 -2.16 7.50
N GLY A 54 15.25 -2.04 6.18
CA GLY A 54 16.04 -1.01 5.51
C GLY A 54 15.56 0.40 5.89
N ALA A 55 14.27 0.65 5.84
CA ALA A 55 13.66 1.92 6.21
C ALA A 55 13.94 2.27 7.70
N ARG A 56 13.78 1.32 8.59
CA ARG A 56 14.05 1.52 10.04
C ARG A 56 15.51 1.82 10.34
N LYS A 57 16.45 1.19 9.64
CA LYS A 57 17.90 1.46 9.81
C LYS A 57 18.29 2.91 9.51
N VAL A 58 17.58 3.56 8.59
CA VAL A 58 17.84 4.96 8.21
C VAL A 58 16.87 5.95 8.85
N GLY A 59 16.06 5.51 9.81
CA GLY A 59 15.09 6.37 10.51
C GLY A 59 13.93 6.85 9.66
N MET A 60 13.61 6.16 8.57
CA MET A 60 12.50 6.50 7.69
C MET A 60 11.16 6.18 8.37
N THR A 61 10.22 7.12 8.34
CA THR A 61 8.87 6.88 8.86
C THR A 61 8.12 5.92 7.96
N THR A 62 7.47 4.92 8.55
CA THR A 62 6.62 3.96 7.83
C THR A 62 5.15 4.28 8.08
N PHE A 63 4.36 4.23 7.01
CA PHE A 63 2.93 4.48 7.01
C PHE A 63 2.18 3.21 6.59
N TYR A 64 1.10 2.91 7.30
CA TYR A 64 0.26 1.73 7.08
C TYR A 64 -1.17 2.15 6.72
N PRO A 65 -1.46 2.50 5.46
CA PRO A 65 -2.84 2.67 5.03
C PRO A 65 -3.57 1.34 5.11
N SER A 66 -4.59 1.29 5.96
CA SER A 66 -5.26 0.05 6.34
C SER A 66 -6.78 0.19 6.25
N GLY A 67 -7.44 -0.79 5.66
CA GLY A 67 -8.89 -0.86 5.63
C GLY A 67 -9.46 -0.89 7.05
N ALA A 68 -10.37 0.04 7.36
CA ALA A 68 -10.98 0.18 8.69
C ALA A 68 -12.42 0.65 8.59
N HIS A 69 -13.30 -0.26 8.15
CA HIS A 69 -14.73 0.03 8.02
C HIS A 69 -15.46 -0.03 9.37
N ALA A 70 -16.59 0.67 9.45
CA ALA A 70 -17.52 0.53 10.56
C ALA A 70 -18.18 -0.86 10.56
N ASP A 71 -18.46 -1.39 11.74
CA ASP A 71 -19.02 -2.75 11.89
C ASP A 71 -20.41 -2.90 11.27
N ASP A 72 -21.17 -1.81 11.22
CA ASP A 72 -22.49 -1.74 10.62
C ASP A 72 -22.45 -1.51 9.09
N GLY A 73 -21.26 -1.34 8.51
CA GLY A 73 -21.08 -1.08 7.09
C GLY A 73 -21.54 0.30 6.62
N SER A 74 -21.89 1.21 7.54
CA SER A 74 -22.42 2.55 7.21
C SER A 74 -21.48 3.42 6.36
N ASP A 75 -20.18 3.11 6.35
CA ASP A 75 -19.15 3.80 5.58
C ASP A 75 -18.71 3.05 4.31
N THR A 76 -19.39 1.96 3.96
CA THR A 76 -19.13 1.19 2.74
C THR A 76 -19.91 1.73 1.55
N VAL A 77 -19.48 1.34 0.34
CA VAL A 77 -20.20 1.68 -0.88
C VAL A 77 -21.35 0.70 -1.07
N LEU A 78 -22.58 1.21 -1.04
CA LEU A 78 -23.80 0.38 -1.09
C LEU A 78 -24.31 0.07 -2.51
N ARG A 79 -23.74 0.67 -3.56
CA ARG A 79 -24.31 0.62 -4.92
C ARG A 79 -23.25 0.49 -6.01
N LEU A 80 -22.29 -0.44 -5.83
CA LEU A 80 -21.46 -0.85 -6.95
C LEU A 80 -22.11 -2.06 -7.60
N THR A 81 -22.84 -1.82 -8.66
CA THR A 81 -23.33 -2.85 -9.59
C THR A 81 -22.35 -2.95 -10.75
N ASP A 82 -22.37 -4.03 -11.47
CA ASP A 82 -21.63 -4.22 -12.72
C ASP A 82 -20.10 -4.18 -12.59
N THR A 83 -19.55 -4.56 -11.43
CA THR A 83 -18.11 -4.72 -11.25
C THR A 83 -17.75 -6.19 -11.10
N ASP A 84 -16.57 -6.57 -11.58
CA ASP A 84 -16.01 -7.91 -11.44
C ASP A 84 -15.26 -8.14 -10.10
N MET A 85 -15.28 -7.13 -9.22
CA MET A 85 -14.52 -7.16 -7.96
C MET A 85 -15.29 -7.78 -6.79
N ASP A 86 -16.53 -8.19 -6.99
CA ASP A 86 -17.39 -8.77 -5.95
C ASP A 86 -17.31 -7.97 -4.62
N LEU A 87 -17.49 -6.64 -4.73
CA LEU A 87 -17.37 -5.74 -3.59
C LEU A 87 -18.59 -5.77 -2.67
N GLY A 88 -19.32 -6.90 -2.67
CA GLY A 88 -20.41 -7.14 -1.75
C GLY A 88 -21.64 -6.29 -2.04
N VAL A 89 -21.92 -6.04 -3.29
CA VAL A 89 -23.16 -5.39 -3.73
C VAL A 89 -24.32 -6.34 -3.57
N GLY A 90 -25.34 -5.93 -2.87
CA GLY A 90 -26.57 -6.68 -2.77
C GLY A 90 -26.98 -7.06 -1.35
N GLY A 91 -26.53 -6.33 -0.35
CA GLY A 91 -27.19 -6.36 0.94
C GLY A 91 -28.65 -5.93 0.77
N SER A 92 -29.58 -6.74 1.24
CA SER A 92 -30.96 -6.31 1.48
C SER A 92 -31.05 -5.72 2.88
N ALA A 93 -32.14 -5.00 3.17
CA ALA A 93 -32.43 -4.53 4.53
C ALA A 93 -32.36 -5.68 5.56
N ASP A 94 -32.67 -6.91 5.12
CA ASP A 94 -32.66 -8.11 5.95
C ASP A 94 -31.30 -8.81 6.02
N LYS A 95 -30.36 -8.49 5.13
CA LYS A 95 -28.98 -9.01 5.09
C LYS A 95 -28.01 -7.88 4.71
N PRO A 96 -27.66 -7.00 5.64
CA PRO A 96 -26.67 -5.96 5.40
C PRO A 96 -25.32 -6.63 5.08
N ILE A 97 -24.60 -6.05 4.12
CA ILE A 97 -23.24 -6.49 3.81
C ILE A 97 -22.35 -6.13 5.00
N LYS A 98 -21.67 -7.13 5.53
CA LYS A 98 -20.60 -6.87 6.51
C LYS A 98 -19.32 -6.60 5.75
N PRO A 99 -18.69 -5.43 5.98
CA PRO A 99 -17.38 -5.16 5.41
C PRO A 99 -16.36 -6.20 5.87
N ARG A 100 -15.48 -6.60 4.98
CA ARG A 100 -14.46 -7.62 5.30
C ARG A 100 -13.43 -7.13 6.32
N PHE A 101 -13.13 -5.83 6.29
CA PHE A 101 -12.10 -5.19 7.13
C PHE A 101 -12.74 -4.18 8.08
N THR A 102 -13.45 -4.69 9.08
CA THR A 102 -14.03 -3.83 10.11
C THR A 102 -13.02 -3.51 11.20
N LYS A 103 -13.13 -2.34 11.79
CA LYS A 103 -12.24 -1.89 12.85
C LYS A 103 -12.23 -2.90 14.01
N GLY A 104 -11.03 -3.38 14.37
CA GLY A 104 -10.85 -4.35 15.45
C GLY A 104 -11.09 -5.81 15.06
N SER A 105 -11.45 -6.11 13.80
CA SER A 105 -11.50 -7.51 13.35
C SER A 105 -10.09 -8.06 13.10
N LYS A 106 -9.89 -9.36 13.32
CA LYS A 106 -8.62 -10.05 13.04
C LYS A 106 -8.17 -9.86 11.57
N ALA A 107 -9.11 -9.81 10.64
CA ALA A 107 -8.81 -9.58 9.23
C ALA A 107 -8.23 -8.19 8.95
N ALA A 108 -8.62 -7.18 9.73
CA ALA A 108 -8.15 -5.80 9.61
C ALA A 108 -6.88 -5.50 10.44
N GLU A 109 -6.38 -6.45 11.21
CA GLU A 109 -5.08 -6.29 11.89
C GLU A 109 -3.95 -6.36 10.87
N ILE A 110 -2.91 -5.55 11.09
CA ILE A 110 -1.68 -5.62 10.30
C ILE A 110 -0.98 -6.94 10.60
N ALA A 111 -0.45 -7.59 9.57
CA ALA A 111 0.22 -8.87 9.70
C ALA A 111 1.42 -8.78 10.67
N PRO A 112 1.58 -9.75 11.58
CA PRO A 112 2.56 -9.67 12.67
C PRO A 112 4.00 -9.59 12.19
N GLU A 113 4.31 -10.13 11.01
CA GLU A 113 5.67 -10.13 10.42
C GLU A 113 6.16 -8.73 10.06
N ILE A 114 5.24 -7.80 9.89
CA ILE A 114 5.51 -6.40 9.49
C ILE A 114 4.80 -5.41 10.43
N ALA A 115 4.56 -5.84 11.66
CA ALA A 115 3.84 -5.05 12.65
C ALA A 115 4.46 -3.63 12.84
N PRO A 116 3.60 -2.59 12.97
CA PRO A 116 4.08 -1.24 13.23
C PRO A 116 4.71 -1.12 14.61
N ILE A 117 5.65 -0.20 14.74
CA ILE A 117 6.23 0.23 16.02
C ILE A 117 5.71 1.62 16.38
N ALA A 118 6.04 2.11 17.57
CA ALA A 118 5.51 3.37 18.11
C ALA A 118 5.80 4.62 17.25
N THR A 119 6.84 4.57 16.41
CA THR A 119 7.19 5.66 15.49
C THR A 119 6.52 5.59 14.13
N ASP A 120 5.84 4.49 13.84
CA ASP A 120 5.11 4.29 12.60
C ASP A 120 3.72 4.91 12.66
N VAL A 121 3.10 5.16 11.51
CA VAL A 121 1.80 5.82 11.41
C VAL A 121 0.79 4.90 10.73
N VAL A 122 -0.25 4.51 11.45
CA VAL A 122 -1.37 3.76 10.88
C VAL A 122 -2.41 4.75 10.35
N ILE A 123 -2.79 4.61 9.08
CA ILE A 123 -3.75 5.48 8.38
C ILE A 123 -5.03 4.71 8.09
N PRO A 124 -6.10 4.89 8.88
CA PRO A 124 -7.39 4.25 8.59
C PRO A 124 -7.97 4.78 7.27
N LYS A 125 -8.25 3.89 6.33
CA LYS A 125 -8.85 4.25 5.04
C LYS A 125 -10.11 3.44 4.75
N ARG A 126 -10.97 4.00 3.91
CA ARG A 126 -12.25 3.39 3.49
C ARG A 126 -12.40 3.30 1.98
N ARG A 127 -11.39 3.73 1.24
CA ARG A 127 -11.36 3.73 -0.23
C ARG A 127 -10.02 3.21 -0.72
N TRP A 128 -9.89 2.93 -2.00
CA TRP A 128 -8.68 2.38 -2.59
C TRP A 128 -7.49 3.33 -2.50
N ASN A 129 -7.71 4.60 -2.86
CA ASN A 129 -6.68 5.63 -2.76
C ASN A 129 -6.43 6.00 -1.29
N SER A 130 -5.20 5.83 -0.84
CA SER A 130 -4.79 6.14 0.54
C SER A 130 -4.81 7.62 0.88
N PHE A 131 -4.82 8.50 -0.11
CA PHE A 131 -4.96 9.94 0.10
C PHE A 131 -6.42 10.40 0.19
N HIS A 132 -7.36 9.56 -0.27
CA HIS A 132 -8.75 9.96 -0.35
C HIS A 132 -9.43 9.97 1.01
N GLN A 133 -9.76 11.16 1.52
CA GLN A 133 -10.42 11.37 2.82
C GLN A 133 -9.69 10.71 4.01
N THR A 134 -8.37 10.78 3.98
CA THR A 134 -7.48 10.37 5.07
C THR A 134 -6.54 11.51 5.44
N ASP A 135 -5.80 11.34 6.50
CA ASP A 135 -4.76 12.29 6.91
C ASP A 135 -3.36 11.97 6.35
N LEU A 136 -3.24 11.03 5.38
CA LEU A 136 -1.94 10.60 4.86
C LEU A 136 -1.12 11.77 4.30
N ASP A 137 -1.70 12.64 3.48
CA ASP A 137 -1.00 13.80 2.93
C ASP A 137 -0.53 14.75 4.05
N LEU A 138 -1.40 15.04 5.02
CA LEU A 138 -1.07 15.83 6.19
C LEU A 138 0.12 15.23 6.96
N GLN A 139 0.08 13.93 7.22
CA GLN A 139 1.12 13.22 7.97
C GLN A 139 2.46 13.21 7.24
N LEU A 140 2.47 13.06 5.93
CA LEU A 140 3.66 13.14 5.10
C LEU A 140 4.23 14.57 5.07
N ARG A 141 3.39 15.57 4.77
CA ARG A 141 3.81 16.99 4.69
C ARG A 141 4.32 17.52 6.02
N ALA A 142 3.66 17.19 7.13
CA ALA A 142 4.07 17.62 8.47
C ALA A 142 5.45 17.11 8.87
N ARG A 143 5.93 16.02 8.24
CA ARG A 143 7.28 15.46 8.42
C ARG A 143 8.28 15.89 7.35
N GLY A 144 7.89 16.77 6.42
CA GLY A 144 8.74 17.19 5.31
C GLY A 144 9.01 16.10 4.28
N ILE A 145 8.17 15.05 4.24
CA ILE A 145 8.27 13.94 3.30
C ILE A 145 7.66 14.35 1.96
N ASP A 146 8.43 14.25 0.90
CA ASP A 146 8.04 14.56 -0.48
C ASP A 146 8.21 13.38 -1.44
N THR A 147 8.76 12.29 -0.96
CA THR A 147 8.97 11.06 -1.73
C THR A 147 8.39 9.88 -0.96
N ILE A 148 7.74 8.97 -1.67
CA ILE A 148 7.19 7.73 -1.08
C ILE A 148 7.77 6.50 -1.76
N ILE A 149 8.08 5.49 -0.95
CA ILE A 149 8.29 4.12 -1.42
C ILE A 149 7.02 3.36 -1.08
N ILE A 150 6.46 2.61 -2.02
CA ILE A 150 5.23 1.84 -1.78
C ILE A 150 5.43 0.36 -2.07
N CYS A 151 4.87 -0.47 -1.20
CA CYS A 151 4.71 -1.92 -1.37
C CYS A 151 3.33 -2.37 -0.87
N GLY A 152 2.93 -3.60 -1.16
CA GLY A 152 1.65 -4.17 -0.73
C GLY A 152 0.79 -4.70 -1.86
N GLY A 153 -0.53 -4.72 -1.67
CA GLY A 153 -1.49 -5.22 -2.65
C GLY A 153 -2.90 -4.67 -2.47
N SER A 154 -3.71 -4.69 -3.51
CA SER A 154 -3.45 -5.19 -4.88
C SER A 154 -2.82 -4.09 -5.74
N THR A 155 -1.86 -4.49 -6.57
CA THR A 155 -1.11 -3.58 -7.45
C THR A 155 -2.02 -2.77 -8.37
N ASP A 156 -2.97 -3.44 -9.01
CA ASP A 156 -3.88 -2.92 -10.03
C ASP A 156 -5.08 -2.14 -9.47
N VAL A 157 -5.26 -2.13 -8.16
CA VAL A 157 -6.39 -1.46 -7.50
C VAL A 157 -5.88 -0.40 -6.52
N GLY A 158 -5.56 -0.79 -5.30
CA GLY A 158 -5.23 0.15 -4.23
C GLY A 158 -3.88 0.83 -4.42
N ILE A 159 -2.84 0.06 -4.83
CA ILE A 159 -1.54 0.64 -5.17
C ILE A 159 -1.67 1.63 -6.33
N ALA A 160 -2.28 1.22 -7.44
CA ALA A 160 -2.46 2.09 -8.61
C ALA A 160 -3.24 3.36 -8.25
N SER A 161 -4.38 3.22 -7.57
CA SER A 161 -5.20 4.35 -7.14
C SER A 161 -4.41 5.32 -6.24
N THR A 162 -3.61 4.81 -5.32
CA THR A 162 -2.77 5.62 -4.42
C THR A 162 -1.66 6.32 -5.18
N LEU A 163 -1.02 5.65 -6.15
CA LEU A 163 0.06 6.24 -6.95
C LEU A 163 -0.45 7.35 -7.89
N PHE A 164 -1.63 7.22 -8.47
CA PHE A 164 -2.25 8.32 -9.22
C PHE A 164 -2.50 9.52 -8.29
N GLY A 165 -3.06 9.29 -7.10
CA GLY A 165 -3.24 10.37 -6.11
C GLY A 165 -1.92 10.99 -5.64
N ALA A 166 -0.88 10.20 -5.39
CA ALA A 166 0.44 10.70 -5.05
C ALA A 166 1.03 11.58 -6.16
N ARG A 167 0.84 11.17 -7.42
CA ARG A 167 1.29 11.93 -8.58
C ARG A 167 0.59 13.28 -8.70
N ASP A 168 -0.72 13.31 -8.47
CA ASP A 168 -1.52 14.54 -8.51
C ASP A 168 -1.16 15.50 -7.36
N LEU A 169 -0.60 14.96 -6.25
CA LEU A 169 -0.11 15.71 -5.10
C LEU A 169 1.40 16.02 -5.17
N ASP A 170 2.05 15.80 -6.30
CA ASP A 170 3.47 16.09 -6.57
C ASP A 170 4.48 15.32 -5.70
N TYR A 171 4.13 14.12 -5.22
CA TYR A 171 5.10 13.24 -4.56
C TYR A 171 6.05 12.59 -5.55
N GLY A 172 7.33 12.47 -5.15
CA GLY A 172 8.27 11.52 -5.74
C GLY A 172 7.80 10.08 -5.44
N ILE A 173 7.86 9.20 -6.44
CA ILE A 173 7.31 7.85 -6.32
C ILE A 173 8.38 6.80 -6.59
N VAL A 174 8.46 5.81 -5.71
CA VAL A 174 9.23 4.58 -5.87
C VAL A 174 8.31 3.39 -5.59
N VAL A 175 8.25 2.44 -6.51
CA VAL A 175 7.47 1.21 -6.35
C VAL A 175 8.44 0.05 -6.13
N ALA A 176 8.34 -0.62 -4.98
CA ALA A 176 9.10 -1.83 -4.67
C ALA A 176 8.42 -3.03 -5.34
N SER A 177 8.83 -3.32 -6.59
CA SER A 177 8.08 -4.16 -7.52
C SER A 177 7.91 -5.61 -7.08
N ASP A 178 8.89 -6.16 -6.37
CA ASP A 178 8.90 -7.53 -5.86
C ASP A 178 8.33 -7.66 -4.43
N ALA A 179 7.90 -6.53 -3.84
CA ALA A 179 7.09 -6.46 -2.64
C ALA A 179 5.63 -6.03 -2.92
N CYS A 180 5.25 -5.93 -4.20
CA CYS A 180 3.88 -5.66 -4.63
C CYS A 180 3.28 -6.88 -5.33
N TYR A 181 1.96 -7.05 -5.22
CA TYR A 181 1.28 -8.19 -5.86
C TYR A 181 -0.12 -7.85 -6.36
N SER A 182 -0.56 -8.56 -7.37
CA SER A 182 -1.96 -8.74 -7.76
C SER A 182 -2.19 -10.22 -8.06
N THR A 183 -3.31 -10.76 -7.62
CA THR A 183 -3.73 -12.14 -7.92
C THR A 183 -4.51 -12.26 -9.23
N ARG A 184 -4.63 -11.16 -9.99
CA ARG A 184 -5.41 -11.08 -11.22
C ARG A 184 -4.51 -11.17 -12.45
N GLY A 185 -4.30 -12.37 -12.95
CA GLY A 185 -3.59 -12.62 -14.21
C GLY A 185 -2.24 -11.91 -14.27
N ASP A 186 -1.99 -11.17 -15.33
CA ASP A 186 -0.76 -10.43 -15.60
C ASP A 186 -0.83 -8.93 -15.18
N ASN A 187 -1.88 -8.52 -14.44
CA ASN A 187 -2.08 -7.14 -14.04
C ASN A 187 -0.87 -6.56 -13.30
N ASN A 188 -0.26 -7.34 -12.37
CA ASN A 188 0.94 -6.87 -11.69
C ASN A 188 2.05 -6.51 -12.68
N LYS A 189 2.34 -7.38 -13.63
CA LYS A 189 3.34 -7.16 -14.68
C LYS A 189 2.99 -5.94 -15.54
N PHE A 190 1.74 -5.83 -15.98
CA PHE A 190 1.28 -4.72 -16.81
C PHE A 190 1.50 -3.36 -16.11
N PHE A 191 1.11 -3.24 -14.85
CA PHE A 191 1.28 -2.00 -14.10
C PHE A 191 2.76 -1.67 -13.85
N MET A 192 3.58 -2.65 -13.48
CA MET A 192 5.02 -2.48 -13.24
C MET A 192 5.79 -2.08 -14.49
N GLU A 193 5.45 -2.63 -15.66
CA GLU A 193 6.20 -2.40 -16.91
C GLU A 193 5.64 -1.25 -17.75
N ARG A 194 4.33 -0.98 -17.68
CA ARG A 194 3.66 -0.07 -18.63
C ARG A 194 3.08 1.18 -17.99
N VAL A 195 2.64 1.12 -16.74
CA VAL A 195 1.93 2.23 -16.08
C VAL A 195 2.84 2.99 -15.14
N PHE A 196 3.38 2.34 -14.13
CA PHE A 196 4.14 2.99 -13.07
C PHE A 196 5.45 3.66 -13.53
N PRO A 197 6.21 3.17 -14.53
CA PRO A 197 7.39 3.88 -15.03
C PRO A 197 7.10 5.28 -15.59
N ARG A 198 5.85 5.59 -15.90
CA ARG A 198 5.42 6.93 -16.34
C ARG A 198 5.28 7.92 -15.18
N MET A 199 5.17 7.43 -13.94
CA MET A 199 4.91 8.24 -12.75
C MET A 199 6.08 8.27 -11.77
N GLY A 200 6.87 7.21 -11.72
CA GLY A 200 7.93 7.06 -10.74
C GLY A 200 8.97 6.01 -11.12
N ARG A 201 9.83 5.70 -10.17
CA ARG A 201 10.83 4.63 -10.29
C ARG A 201 10.20 3.30 -9.90
N VAL A 202 10.40 2.28 -10.71
CA VAL A 202 10.00 0.89 -10.39
C VAL A 202 11.28 0.07 -10.24
N MET A 203 11.48 -0.52 -9.06
CA MET A 203 12.70 -1.26 -8.75
C MET A 203 12.45 -2.35 -7.71
N GLY A 204 13.32 -3.35 -7.66
CA GLY A 204 13.27 -4.38 -6.63
C GLY A 204 13.69 -3.86 -5.25
N VAL A 205 13.35 -4.62 -4.21
CA VAL A 205 13.65 -4.29 -2.80
C VAL A 205 15.15 -4.09 -2.58
N ASP A 206 16.02 -4.90 -3.17
CA ASP A 206 17.47 -4.75 -3.04
C ASP A 206 17.95 -3.38 -3.49
N ALA A 207 17.46 -2.91 -4.64
CA ALA A 207 17.79 -1.59 -5.15
C ALA A 207 17.20 -0.47 -4.27
N CYS A 208 15.97 -0.64 -3.76
CA CYS A 208 15.40 0.31 -2.81
C CYS A 208 16.27 0.42 -1.55
N VAL A 209 16.64 -0.70 -0.94
CA VAL A 209 17.47 -0.72 0.29
C VAL A 209 18.85 -0.13 0.03
N ALA A 210 19.48 -0.44 -1.09
CA ALA A 210 20.77 0.15 -1.45
C ALA A 210 20.70 1.68 -1.56
N LEU A 211 19.62 2.23 -2.14
CA LEU A 211 19.42 3.68 -2.26
C LEU A 211 19.03 4.36 -0.94
N MET A 212 18.48 3.64 0.04
CA MET A 212 18.22 4.16 1.39
C MET A 212 19.53 4.36 2.18
N THR A 213 20.55 3.56 1.89
CA THR A 213 21.81 3.51 2.64
C THR A 213 22.98 4.20 1.91
N ALA A 214 22.73 4.73 0.72
CA ALA A 214 23.72 5.49 -0.06
C ALA A 214 23.81 6.94 0.43
#